data_434bb81bf40704f2fb03ccc8224cbe57
#
_entry.id   434bb81bf40704f2fb03ccc8224cbe57
#
_cell.length_a   1.000
_cell.length_b   1.000
_cell.length_c   1.000
_cell.angle_alpha   90.00
_cell.angle_beta   90.00
_cell.angle_gamma   90.00
#
_symmetry.space_group_name_H-M   'P 1'
#
loop_
_entity.id
_entity.type
_entity.pdbx_description
1 polymer ?
#
loop_
_entity_poly.entity_id
_entity_poly.type
_entity_poly.pdbx_seq_one_letter_code
_entity_poly.pdbx_strand_id
1 'polypeptide(L)'
;MKKILRTLLCGAALALSMSTAAFAAEDDLLIAPNPNALPERQGDFYVMVNGEFVTFPDAVPQGKDNRSFLPMAATFSQLGFAEEDMTWNPDGQITASKDDLTIALNIGKNEIVVTQGKESKTIPTDVAPYVDPATWRTYVPFGLVADALGYNVGWDGMTGTVIIDDVDAIWAANTETYKLMDKYLAYSKEVAGEKTRLSGEYSVNLYTSDWDAENTNDFSFLLSGKYDSYAKQPSAFQFETDMSWSMNLYSNGEDITQAALESGEMPAIPETIDFDMRSDLLEGTMYFKSAALCELLEQPDMANAWYKLDMAAMLEGSGLSWSELTGSILQQFEDMKTADMIQYILRSSAPTSIYMTTSDTLAMYNALMGDSAFVKDGNAYYNELSALGIPMSLSMTTNASGSKVTGCAVSMYMSDPLVGDILMTVTMEGKQMSMYMAMDTSAYADLEAAEGTFLVFEMLMDGTYQSTTKSPAVEPPAGAVIVDLMGLIEDGLAAEAETVPAP
;
A
#
# COMPACT_ATOMS: atom_id res chain seq x y z
N MET A 1 -9.15 23.86 -25.74
CA MET A 1 -8.14 22.88 -26.20
C MET A 1 -6.80 22.99 -25.50
N LYS A 2 -6.01 24.11 -25.58
CA LYS A 2 -4.69 24.20 -24.91
C LYS A 2 -4.71 23.90 -23.38
N LYS A 3 -5.72 24.34 -22.62
CA LYS A 3 -5.85 24.01 -21.18
C LYS A 3 -6.16 22.55 -20.95
N ILE A 4 -7.04 21.95 -21.74
CA ILE A 4 -7.41 20.53 -21.64
C ILE A 4 -6.21 19.64 -21.98
N LEU A 5 -5.45 19.99 -23.03
CA LEU A 5 -4.24 19.26 -23.43
C LEU A 5 -3.16 19.30 -22.32
N ARG A 6 -2.97 20.47 -21.66
CA ARG A 6 -2.05 20.59 -20.52
C ARG A 6 -2.46 19.70 -19.35
N THR A 7 -3.75 19.71 -18.98
CA THR A 7 -4.27 18.87 -17.89
C THR A 7 -4.17 17.39 -18.21
N LEU A 8 -4.44 16.99 -19.46
CA LEU A 8 -4.37 15.59 -19.90
C LEU A 8 -2.92 15.06 -19.98
N LEU A 9 -1.97 15.88 -20.44
CA LEU A 9 -0.55 15.49 -20.51
C LEU A 9 0.06 15.38 -19.11
N CYS A 10 -0.27 16.30 -18.21
CA CYS A 10 0.12 16.18 -16.79
C CYS A 10 -0.54 14.96 -16.12
N GLY A 11 -1.80 14.67 -16.42
CA GLY A 11 -2.52 13.51 -15.93
C GLY A 11 -1.95 12.19 -16.46
N ALA A 12 -1.59 12.11 -17.73
CA ALA A 12 -0.99 10.91 -18.33
C ALA A 12 0.42 10.63 -17.78
N ALA A 13 1.23 11.67 -17.58
CA ALA A 13 2.55 11.55 -16.96
C ALA A 13 2.45 11.08 -15.50
N LEU A 14 1.47 11.59 -14.74
CA LEU A 14 1.15 11.14 -13.38
C LEU A 14 0.62 9.70 -13.37
N ALA A 15 -0.28 9.32 -14.29
CA ALA A 15 -0.83 7.97 -14.36
C ALA A 15 0.23 6.92 -14.70
N LEU A 16 1.20 7.24 -15.56
CA LEU A 16 2.34 6.37 -15.86
C LEU A 16 3.30 6.21 -14.67
N SER A 17 3.41 7.24 -13.82
CA SER A 17 4.19 7.17 -12.57
C SER A 17 3.44 6.43 -11.45
N MET A 18 2.11 6.46 -11.44
CA MET A 18 1.27 5.83 -10.41
C MET A 18 1.07 4.32 -10.60
N SER A 19 1.39 3.75 -11.78
CA SER A 19 1.28 2.30 -12.01
C SER A 19 2.21 1.46 -11.13
N THR A 20 3.18 2.07 -10.46
CA THR A 20 4.05 1.42 -9.47
C THR A 20 3.70 1.76 -8.02
N ALA A 21 2.86 2.76 -7.76
CA ALA A 21 2.52 3.27 -6.43
C ALA A 21 1.09 2.95 -5.96
N ALA A 22 0.31 2.19 -6.72
CA ALA A 22 -1.11 1.93 -6.46
C ALA A 22 -1.42 0.97 -5.29
N PHE A 23 -0.47 0.76 -4.38
CA PHE A 23 -0.70 -0.05 -3.17
C PHE A 23 -0.81 0.76 -1.87
N ALA A 24 -0.94 2.07 -1.95
CA ALA A 24 -1.08 2.93 -0.78
C ALA A 24 -2.34 3.82 -0.89
N ALA A 25 -3.51 3.21 -1.00
CA ALA A 25 -4.76 3.91 -0.73
C ALA A 25 -5.36 3.30 0.54
N GLU A 26 -4.92 3.82 1.67
CA GLU A 26 -5.65 3.72 2.93
C GLU A 26 -6.88 4.61 2.86
N ASP A 27 -7.96 4.14 3.41
CA ASP A 27 -8.94 4.78 4.28
C ASP A 27 -10.40 4.43 4.08
N ASP A 28 -10.84 3.59 3.14
CA ASP A 28 -12.27 3.29 3.00
C ASP A 28 -12.71 1.82 3.11
N LEU A 29 -11.84 0.90 3.57
CA LEU A 29 -12.26 -0.42 4.05
C LEU A 29 -12.70 -0.38 5.53
N LEU A 30 -13.32 0.70 5.95
CA LEU A 30 -13.96 0.79 7.25
C LEU A 30 -15.31 0.07 7.18
N ILE A 31 -15.30 -1.20 7.56
CA ILE A 31 -16.51 -1.82 8.10
C ILE A 31 -16.94 -0.89 9.24
N ALA A 32 -17.99 -0.13 9.02
CA ALA A 32 -18.49 0.81 10.02
C ALA A 32 -18.71 0.05 11.34
N PRO A 33 -18.13 0.49 12.46
CA PRO A 33 -18.25 -0.22 13.72
C PRO A 33 -19.73 -0.41 14.04
N ASN A 34 -20.14 -1.66 14.33
CA ASN A 34 -21.44 -1.91 14.89
C ASN A 34 -21.41 -1.46 16.36
N PRO A 35 -21.95 -0.29 16.73
CA PRO A 35 -21.87 0.24 18.10
C PRO A 35 -22.58 -0.64 19.13
N ASN A 36 -23.41 -1.58 18.67
CA ASN A 36 -24.10 -2.54 19.51
C ASN A 36 -23.26 -3.78 19.88
N ALA A 37 -22.03 -3.88 19.38
CA ALA A 37 -21.13 -5.01 19.65
C ALA A 37 -20.26 -4.83 20.90
N LEU A 38 -20.18 -3.60 21.45
CA LEU A 38 -19.38 -3.33 22.64
C LEU A 38 -20.11 -3.82 23.91
N PRO A 39 -19.43 -4.54 24.82
CA PRO A 39 -19.99 -4.90 26.12
C PRO A 39 -20.18 -3.66 27.01
N GLU A 40 -20.80 -3.84 28.16
CA GLU A 40 -20.84 -2.77 29.18
C GLU A 40 -19.40 -2.43 29.62
N ARG A 41 -19.08 -1.13 29.61
CA ARG A 41 -17.74 -0.67 29.94
C ARG A 41 -17.44 -0.86 31.43
N GLN A 42 -16.33 -1.55 31.71
CA GLN A 42 -15.81 -1.74 33.06
C GLN A 42 -14.51 -0.93 33.20
N GLY A 43 -14.51 0.10 34.05
CA GLY A 43 -13.32 0.95 34.24
C GLY A 43 -13.14 2.03 33.16
N ASP A 44 -11.90 2.49 32.98
CA ASP A 44 -11.60 3.64 32.15
C ASP A 44 -11.56 3.30 30.64
N PHE A 45 -11.32 2.05 30.29
CA PHE A 45 -11.21 1.57 28.91
C PHE A 45 -11.60 0.10 28.79
N TYR A 46 -11.86 -0.35 27.57
CA TYR A 46 -12.06 -1.77 27.27
C TYR A 46 -10.73 -2.49 27.13
N VAL A 47 -10.75 -3.80 27.31
CA VAL A 47 -9.62 -4.68 27.05
C VAL A 47 -10.09 -5.85 26.20
N MET A 48 -9.39 -6.12 25.13
CA MET A 48 -9.60 -7.24 24.23
C MET A 48 -8.31 -8.08 24.20
N VAL A 49 -8.44 -9.39 24.34
CA VAL A 49 -7.31 -10.33 24.22
C VAL A 49 -7.67 -11.39 23.20
N ASN A 50 -6.86 -11.54 22.17
CA ASN A 50 -7.07 -12.50 21.06
C ASN A 50 -8.49 -12.40 20.45
N GLY A 51 -9.00 -11.18 20.28
CA GLY A 51 -10.31 -10.92 19.70
C GLY A 51 -11.51 -11.02 20.66
N GLU A 52 -11.30 -11.33 21.95
CA GLU A 52 -12.35 -11.45 22.94
C GLU A 52 -12.26 -10.36 24.02
N PHE A 53 -13.41 -9.72 24.36
CA PHE A 53 -13.46 -8.74 25.43
C PHE A 53 -13.27 -9.39 26.81
N VAL A 54 -12.36 -8.83 27.60
CA VAL A 54 -12.08 -9.28 28.97
C VAL A 54 -13.12 -8.72 29.94
N THR A 55 -13.68 -9.59 30.78
CA THR A 55 -14.58 -9.20 31.88
C THR A 55 -13.81 -9.12 33.18
N PHE A 56 -14.01 -8.05 33.93
CA PHE A 56 -13.37 -7.77 35.20
C PHE A 56 -14.37 -7.87 36.36
N PRO A 57 -14.46 -9.02 37.04
CA PRO A 57 -15.49 -9.25 38.07
C PRO A 57 -15.21 -8.57 39.41
N ASP A 58 -13.96 -8.15 39.66
CA ASP A 58 -13.53 -7.66 40.99
C ASP A 58 -12.94 -6.24 40.89
N ALA A 59 -11.85 -6.07 40.17
CA ALA A 59 -11.21 -4.77 39.98
C ALA A 59 -11.18 -4.44 38.47
N VAL A 60 -11.31 -3.17 38.13
CA VAL A 60 -11.51 -2.72 36.74
C VAL A 60 -10.27 -2.02 36.18
N PRO A 61 -10.09 -1.95 34.86
CA PRO A 61 -9.00 -1.23 34.21
C PRO A 61 -8.92 0.24 34.63
N GLN A 62 -7.71 0.76 34.81
CA GLN A 62 -7.44 2.14 35.20
C GLN A 62 -6.41 2.80 34.29
N GLY A 63 -6.71 4.02 33.83
CA GLY A 63 -5.77 4.91 33.16
C GLY A 63 -4.98 5.71 34.20
N LYS A 64 -3.64 5.61 34.18
CA LYS A 64 -2.78 6.35 35.07
C LYS A 64 -1.45 6.68 34.39
N ASP A 65 -0.96 7.91 34.56
CA ASP A 65 0.31 8.37 34.02
C ASP A 65 0.46 8.09 32.50
N ASN A 66 -0.63 8.32 31.72
CA ASN A 66 -0.71 8.00 30.29
C ASN A 66 -0.47 6.52 29.94
N ARG A 67 -0.67 5.61 30.89
CA ARG A 67 -0.55 4.15 30.68
C ARG A 67 -1.80 3.43 31.12
N SER A 68 -2.05 2.30 30.47
CA SER A 68 -3.14 1.38 30.82
C SER A 68 -2.67 0.41 31.89
N PHE A 69 -3.34 0.47 33.05
CA PHE A 69 -3.09 -0.44 34.16
C PHE A 69 -4.25 -1.41 34.30
N LEU A 70 -3.93 -2.69 34.42
CA LEU A 70 -4.92 -3.76 34.56
C LEU A 70 -4.72 -4.51 35.89
N PRO A 71 -5.82 -5.02 36.48
CA PRO A 71 -5.74 -5.92 37.63
C PRO A 71 -4.93 -7.17 37.27
N MET A 72 -3.88 -7.42 38.00
CA MET A 72 -2.89 -8.46 37.69
C MET A 72 -3.51 -9.84 37.46
N ALA A 73 -4.28 -10.35 38.42
CA ALA A 73 -4.81 -11.70 38.35
C ALA A 73 -5.71 -11.95 37.13
N ALA A 74 -6.68 -11.05 36.89
CA ALA A 74 -7.57 -11.16 35.73
C ALA A 74 -6.80 -11.17 34.41
N THR A 75 -5.75 -10.36 34.34
CA THR A 75 -4.99 -10.15 33.11
C THR A 75 -4.05 -11.30 32.80
N PHE A 76 -3.30 -11.75 33.78
CA PHE A 76 -2.42 -12.92 33.58
C PHE A 76 -3.22 -14.19 33.30
N SER A 77 -4.39 -14.37 33.91
CA SER A 77 -5.29 -15.48 33.56
C SER A 77 -5.72 -15.46 32.10
N GLN A 78 -6.00 -14.29 31.53
CA GLN A 78 -6.35 -14.16 30.11
C GLN A 78 -5.17 -14.50 29.18
N LEU A 79 -3.93 -14.31 29.66
CA LEU A 79 -2.72 -14.74 28.93
C LEU A 79 -2.38 -16.22 29.16
N GLY A 80 -3.25 -16.96 29.85
CA GLY A 80 -3.12 -18.39 30.07
C GLY A 80 -2.17 -18.76 31.22
N PHE A 81 -1.85 -17.85 32.14
CA PHE A 81 -1.20 -18.15 33.38
C PHE A 81 -2.21 -18.69 34.38
N ALA A 82 -1.94 -19.83 35.02
CA ALA A 82 -2.81 -20.37 36.04
C ALA A 82 -2.73 -19.55 37.35
N GLU A 83 -3.86 -19.43 38.06
CA GLU A 83 -3.90 -18.64 39.30
C GLU A 83 -2.94 -19.15 40.36
N GLU A 84 -2.79 -20.45 40.46
CA GLU A 84 -1.82 -21.12 41.37
C GLU A 84 -0.34 -20.85 41.04
N ASP A 85 -0.06 -20.45 39.80
CA ASP A 85 1.30 -20.12 39.34
C ASP A 85 1.64 -18.63 39.46
N MET A 86 0.69 -17.85 40.02
CA MET A 86 0.91 -16.45 40.36
C MET A 86 1.19 -16.30 41.83
N THR A 87 2.30 -15.64 42.15
CA THR A 87 2.68 -15.40 43.55
C THR A 87 2.87 -13.93 43.83
N TRP A 88 2.49 -13.54 45.03
CA TRP A 88 2.76 -12.22 45.58
C TRP A 88 3.52 -12.36 46.89
N ASN A 89 4.74 -11.86 46.90
CA ASN A 89 5.62 -11.92 48.04
C ASN A 89 5.49 -10.68 48.93
N PRO A 90 5.67 -10.79 50.27
CA PRO A 90 5.53 -9.66 51.19
C PRO A 90 6.51 -8.50 50.96
N ASP A 91 7.62 -8.74 50.24
CA ASP A 91 8.58 -7.72 49.81
C ASP A 91 8.14 -6.92 48.58
N GLY A 92 6.93 -7.21 48.04
CA GLY A 92 6.35 -6.53 46.89
C GLY A 92 6.76 -7.15 45.57
N GLN A 93 7.38 -8.31 45.54
CA GLN A 93 7.66 -9.03 44.30
C GLN A 93 6.42 -9.83 43.89
N ILE A 94 6.12 -9.73 42.60
CA ILE A 94 5.06 -10.46 41.92
C ILE A 94 5.73 -11.38 40.92
N THR A 95 5.33 -12.65 40.89
CA THR A 95 5.77 -13.57 39.83
C THR A 95 4.55 -14.27 39.21
N ALA A 96 4.61 -14.51 37.91
CA ALA A 96 3.67 -15.38 37.18
C ALA A 96 4.50 -16.34 36.31
N SER A 97 4.15 -17.62 36.32
CA SER A 97 4.87 -18.65 35.59
C SER A 97 3.93 -19.44 34.70
N LYS A 98 4.40 -19.84 33.52
CA LYS A 98 3.69 -20.68 32.55
C LYS A 98 4.73 -21.45 31.75
N ASP A 99 4.70 -22.79 31.84
CA ASP A 99 5.70 -23.66 31.24
C ASP A 99 7.12 -23.29 31.72
N ASP A 100 8.01 -22.92 30.79
CA ASP A 100 9.37 -22.47 31.10
C ASP A 100 9.55 -20.94 31.15
N LEU A 101 8.44 -20.21 31.06
CA LEU A 101 8.39 -18.76 31.11
C LEU A 101 8.02 -18.26 32.49
N THR A 102 8.79 -17.33 33.03
CA THR A 102 8.48 -16.63 34.29
C THR A 102 8.63 -15.13 34.12
N ILE A 103 7.63 -14.41 34.59
CA ILE A 103 7.62 -12.94 34.65
C ILE A 103 7.74 -12.55 36.13
N ALA A 104 8.65 -11.64 36.42
CA ALA A 104 8.77 -11.06 37.76
C ALA A 104 8.68 -9.52 37.67
N LEU A 105 7.86 -8.97 38.55
CA LEU A 105 7.60 -7.54 38.69
C LEU A 105 7.81 -7.16 40.15
N ASN A 106 8.26 -5.93 40.41
CA ASN A 106 8.37 -5.42 41.77
C ASN A 106 7.51 -4.16 41.94
N ILE A 107 6.67 -4.11 42.96
CA ILE A 107 5.89 -2.93 43.29
C ILE A 107 6.78 -1.71 43.44
N GLY A 108 6.46 -0.62 42.70
CA GLY A 108 7.22 0.62 42.75
C GLY A 108 8.55 0.61 42.01
N LYS A 109 8.91 -0.44 41.27
CA LYS A 109 10.08 -0.47 40.41
C LYS A 109 9.73 -0.46 38.92
N ASN A 110 10.48 0.33 38.16
CA ASN A 110 10.30 0.50 36.74
C ASN A 110 11.09 -0.55 35.94
N GLU A 111 10.78 -1.81 36.17
CA GLU A 111 11.44 -2.94 35.48
C GLU A 111 10.52 -4.17 35.43
N ILE A 112 10.66 -4.93 34.35
CA ILE A 112 10.06 -6.26 34.18
C ILE A 112 11.20 -7.25 33.96
N VAL A 113 11.21 -8.36 34.69
CA VAL A 113 12.17 -9.44 34.45
C VAL A 113 11.43 -10.60 33.80
N VAL A 114 11.84 -10.95 32.60
CA VAL A 114 11.32 -12.10 31.82
C VAL A 114 12.39 -13.17 31.81
N THR A 115 12.04 -14.38 32.28
CA THR A 115 12.93 -15.54 32.27
C THR A 115 12.30 -16.62 31.40
N GLN A 116 13.01 -17.05 30.36
CA GLN A 116 12.64 -18.14 29.46
C GLN A 116 13.68 -19.28 29.62
N GLY A 117 13.27 -20.37 30.24
CA GLY A 117 14.18 -21.47 30.56
C GLY A 117 15.33 -21.03 31.48
N LYS A 118 16.53 -20.89 30.91
CA LYS A 118 17.73 -20.44 31.66
C LYS A 118 18.14 -19.00 31.35
N GLU A 119 17.51 -18.38 30.41
CA GLU A 119 17.82 -17.01 30.01
C GLU A 119 16.89 -16.03 30.72
N SER A 120 17.49 -14.98 31.29
CA SER A 120 16.74 -13.92 31.96
C SER A 120 17.12 -12.57 31.39
N LYS A 121 16.09 -11.77 31.10
CA LYS A 121 16.22 -10.42 30.55
C LYS A 121 15.47 -9.43 31.44
N THR A 122 16.12 -8.34 31.81
CA THR A 122 15.47 -7.22 32.50
C THR A 122 15.12 -6.14 31.47
N ILE A 123 13.86 -5.75 31.45
CA ILE A 123 13.29 -4.76 30.53
C ILE A 123 12.94 -3.52 31.36
N PRO A 124 13.57 -2.35 31.13
CA PRO A 124 13.22 -1.13 31.82
C PRO A 124 11.84 -0.65 31.36
N THR A 125 11.05 -0.08 32.28
CA THR A 125 9.73 0.50 32.02
C THR A 125 9.70 1.97 32.47
N ASP A 126 8.77 2.74 31.95
CA ASP A 126 8.59 4.14 32.35
C ASP A 126 7.67 4.30 33.58
N VAL A 127 6.90 3.28 33.90
CA VAL A 127 5.99 3.23 35.06
C VAL A 127 6.13 1.92 35.82
N ALA A 128 5.78 1.93 37.09
CA ALA A 128 5.89 0.78 38.00
C ALA A 128 4.51 0.18 38.32
N PRO A 129 4.44 -1.14 38.58
CA PRO A 129 3.28 -1.76 39.21
C PRO A 129 2.98 -1.12 40.56
N TYR A 130 1.69 -1.05 40.94
CA TYR A 130 1.28 -0.50 42.23
C TYR A 130 0.12 -1.29 42.84
N VAL A 131 -0.09 -1.11 44.14
CA VAL A 131 -1.28 -1.58 44.83
C VAL A 131 -2.24 -0.39 44.98
N ASP A 132 -3.45 -0.55 44.50
CA ASP A 132 -4.52 0.45 44.67
C ASP A 132 -4.98 0.46 46.12
N PRO A 133 -4.86 1.58 46.84
CA PRO A 133 -5.24 1.68 48.27
C PRO A 133 -6.73 1.54 48.51
N ALA A 134 -7.58 1.73 47.49
CA ALA A 134 -9.03 1.63 47.63
C ALA A 134 -9.51 0.18 47.53
N THR A 135 -8.94 -0.59 46.65
CA THR A 135 -9.36 -1.97 46.35
C THR A 135 -8.40 -3.03 46.91
N TRP A 136 -7.18 -2.63 47.28
CA TRP A 136 -6.07 -3.52 47.66
C TRP A 136 -5.73 -4.54 46.57
N ARG A 137 -5.98 -4.17 45.31
CA ARG A 137 -5.57 -4.98 44.14
C ARG A 137 -4.31 -4.46 43.54
N THR A 138 -3.50 -5.38 43.03
CA THR A 138 -2.28 -5.06 42.32
C THR A 138 -2.59 -4.74 40.86
N TYR A 139 -2.11 -3.61 40.42
CA TYR A 139 -2.20 -3.15 39.03
C TYR A 139 -0.84 -3.19 38.37
N VAL A 140 -0.82 -3.70 37.15
CA VAL A 140 0.39 -3.82 36.33
C VAL A 140 0.25 -2.97 35.06
N PRO A 141 1.33 -2.35 34.56
CA PRO A 141 1.32 -1.61 33.30
C PRO A 141 1.27 -2.63 32.16
N PHE A 142 0.07 -3.08 31.85
CA PHE A 142 -0.11 -4.32 31.14
C PHE A 142 0.42 -4.29 29.70
N GLY A 143 0.27 -3.17 28.96
CA GLY A 143 0.85 -3.03 27.62
C GLY A 143 2.34 -3.33 27.59
N LEU A 144 3.09 -2.85 28.61
CA LEU A 144 4.53 -3.13 28.74
C LEU A 144 4.82 -4.59 29.07
N VAL A 145 3.95 -5.24 29.86
CA VAL A 145 4.08 -6.67 30.19
C VAL A 145 3.82 -7.53 28.96
N ALA A 146 2.76 -7.22 28.20
CA ALA A 146 2.41 -7.96 26.99
C ALA A 146 3.48 -7.79 25.90
N ASP A 147 3.99 -6.58 25.70
CA ASP A 147 5.09 -6.31 24.77
C ASP A 147 6.36 -7.07 25.19
N ALA A 148 6.68 -7.10 26.48
CA ALA A 148 7.81 -7.86 27.03
C ALA A 148 7.69 -9.37 26.78
N LEU A 149 6.48 -9.87 26.60
CA LEU A 149 6.15 -11.27 26.27
C LEU A 149 6.12 -11.54 24.77
N GLY A 150 6.25 -10.50 23.94
CA GLY A 150 6.17 -10.61 22.49
C GLY A 150 4.74 -10.66 21.93
N TYR A 151 3.74 -10.23 22.72
CA TYR A 151 2.38 -10.02 22.21
C TYR A 151 2.30 -8.71 21.43
N ASN A 152 1.44 -8.66 20.43
CA ASN A 152 1.08 -7.41 19.81
C ASN A 152 0.14 -6.62 20.72
N VAL A 153 0.48 -5.36 20.97
CA VAL A 153 -0.33 -4.48 21.80
C VAL A 153 -0.71 -3.24 21.01
N GLY A 154 -2.01 -3.00 20.90
CA GLY A 154 -2.56 -1.87 20.18
C GLY A 154 -3.58 -1.08 20.98
N TRP A 155 -4.01 0.03 20.39
CA TRP A 155 -5.02 0.91 20.97
C TRP A 155 -6.01 1.34 19.89
N ASP A 156 -7.28 0.98 20.10
CA ASP A 156 -8.38 1.51 19.32
C ASP A 156 -8.89 2.81 19.94
N GLY A 157 -8.54 3.93 19.33
CA GLY A 157 -8.92 5.26 19.80
C GLY A 157 -10.40 5.58 19.63
N MET A 158 -11.10 4.90 18.73
CA MET A 158 -12.54 5.12 18.50
C MET A 158 -13.40 4.54 19.63
N THR A 159 -13.06 3.33 20.05
CA THR A 159 -13.80 2.62 21.10
C THR A 159 -13.18 2.80 22.48
N GLY A 160 -11.94 3.22 22.58
CA GLY A 160 -11.16 3.28 23.80
C GLY A 160 -10.82 1.88 24.31
N THR A 161 -10.26 1.03 23.43
CA THR A 161 -9.95 -0.37 23.71
C THR A 161 -8.44 -0.62 23.62
N VAL A 162 -7.86 -1.26 24.61
CA VAL A 162 -6.54 -1.91 24.52
C VAL A 162 -6.73 -3.27 23.87
N ILE A 163 -6.01 -3.52 22.79
CA ILE A 163 -6.03 -4.80 22.06
C ILE A 163 -4.71 -5.51 22.30
N ILE A 164 -4.78 -6.80 22.62
CA ILE A 164 -3.62 -7.62 22.94
C ILE A 164 -3.77 -8.94 22.23
N ASP A 165 -2.84 -9.24 21.34
CA ASP A 165 -2.90 -10.43 20.51
C ASP A 165 -1.63 -11.28 20.70
N ASP A 166 -1.83 -12.54 21.05
CA ASP A 166 -0.78 -13.58 21.05
C ASP A 166 -0.57 -14.07 19.61
N VAL A 167 0.34 -13.39 18.90
CA VAL A 167 0.61 -13.69 17.49
C VAL A 167 1.06 -15.12 17.29
N ASP A 168 1.82 -15.68 18.23
CA ASP A 168 2.31 -17.05 18.13
C ASP A 168 1.19 -18.08 18.31
N ALA A 169 0.28 -17.86 19.25
CA ALA A 169 -0.90 -18.71 19.42
C ALA A 169 -1.86 -18.59 18.23
N ILE A 170 -2.12 -17.37 17.72
CA ILE A 170 -2.93 -17.12 16.54
C ILE A 170 -2.32 -17.83 15.32
N TRP A 171 -1.01 -17.69 15.11
CA TRP A 171 -0.31 -18.36 14.01
C TRP A 171 -0.32 -19.89 14.15
N ALA A 172 -0.07 -20.41 15.35
CA ALA A 172 -0.09 -21.85 15.61
C ALA A 172 -1.46 -22.51 15.34
N ALA A 173 -2.54 -21.74 15.51
CA ALA A 173 -3.90 -22.19 15.18
C ALA A 173 -4.21 -22.13 13.67
N ASN A 174 -3.37 -21.45 12.88
CA ASN A 174 -3.55 -21.34 11.43
C ASN A 174 -3.23 -22.68 10.75
N THR A 175 -4.19 -23.21 10.02
CA THR A 175 -4.05 -24.45 9.25
C THR A 175 -3.85 -24.22 7.76
N GLU A 176 -3.88 -22.95 7.33
CA GLU A 176 -3.75 -22.58 5.92
C GLU A 176 -2.32 -22.86 5.40
N THR A 177 -2.21 -23.12 4.10
CA THR A 177 -0.93 -23.28 3.39
C THR A 177 -0.88 -22.34 2.21
N TYR A 178 0.35 -21.94 1.80
CA TYR A 178 0.58 -20.90 0.78
C TYR A 178 1.47 -21.41 -0.36
N LYS A 179 1.35 -22.70 -0.70
CA LYS A 179 2.20 -23.35 -1.70
C LYS A 179 2.04 -22.78 -3.11
N LEU A 180 0.83 -22.32 -3.44
CA LEU A 180 0.56 -21.70 -4.73
C LEU A 180 1.26 -20.34 -4.84
N MET A 181 1.18 -19.52 -3.77
CA MET A 181 1.88 -18.24 -3.70
C MET A 181 3.41 -18.41 -3.71
N ASP A 182 3.95 -19.41 -3.00
CA ASP A 182 5.39 -19.72 -3.06
C ASP A 182 5.84 -20.07 -4.50
N LYS A 183 5.00 -20.79 -5.27
CA LYS A 183 5.27 -21.06 -6.68
C LYS A 183 5.18 -19.79 -7.54
N TYR A 184 4.26 -18.89 -7.22
CA TYR A 184 4.13 -17.60 -7.89
C TYR A 184 5.36 -16.71 -7.62
N LEU A 185 5.83 -16.62 -6.37
CA LEU A 185 7.05 -15.88 -6.03
C LEU A 185 8.28 -16.44 -6.75
N ALA A 186 8.38 -17.78 -6.83
CA ALA A 186 9.45 -18.43 -7.59
C ALA A 186 9.38 -18.11 -9.10
N TYR A 187 8.19 -18.07 -9.67
CA TYR A 187 7.95 -17.68 -11.06
C TYR A 187 8.31 -16.20 -11.29
N SER A 188 7.83 -15.31 -10.43
CA SER A 188 8.14 -13.88 -10.51
C SER A 188 9.66 -13.63 -10.45
N LYS A 189 10.34 -14.29 -9.52
CA LYS A 189 11.81 -14.22 -9.39
C LYS A 189 12.55 -14.76 -10.62
N GLU A 190 12.06 -15.84 -11.23
CA GLU A 190 12.62 -16.39 -12.47
C GLU A 190 12.42 -15.46 -13.66
N VAL A 191 11.25 -14.82 -13.77
CA VAL A 191 10.94 -13.88 -14.85
C VAL A 191 11.76 -12.59 -14.69
N ALA A 192 11.79 -12.04 -13.51
CA ALA A 192 12.49 -10.79 -13.23
C ALA A 192 14.04 -10.97 -13.26
N GLY A 193 14.58 -12.07 -12.69
CA GLY A 193 16.03 -12.25 -12.54
C GLY A 193 16.66 -11.17 -11.65
N GLU A 194 18.00 -11.10 -11.61
CA GLU A 194 18.73 -10.08 -10.84
C GLU A 194 18.65 -8.69 -11.49
N LYS A 195 18.79 -8.67 -12.82
CA LYS A 195 18.64 -7.46 -13.65
C LYS A 195 17.80 -7.78 -14.86
N THR A 196 16.82 -6.94 -15.10
CA THR A 196 15.78 -7.18 -16.09
C THR A 196 15.68 -6.03 -17.07
N ARG A 197 15.44 -6.35 -18.31
CA ARG A 197 14.96 -5.45 -19.33
C ARG A 197 13.53 -5.83 -19.67
N LEU A 198 12.61 -4.87 -19.58
CA LEU A 198 11.25 -4.98 -20.08
C LEU A 198 11.11 -4.04 -21.26
N SER A 199 10.79 -4.54 -22.43
CA SER A 199 10.61 -3.70 -23.62
C SER A 199 9.39 -4.12 -24.41
N GLY A 200 8.70 -3.12 -24.96
CA GLY A 200 7.46 -3.37 -25.66
C GLY A 200 6.85 -2.11 -26.27
N GLU A 201 5.56 -2.21 -26.54
CA GLU A 201 4.75 -1.17 -27.14
C GLU A 201 3.62 -0.79 -26.17
N TYR A 202 3.12 0.42 -26.27
CA TYR A 202 1.96 0.90 -25.54
C TYR A 202 1.13 1.83 -26.38
N SER A 203 -0.14 1.93 -26.04
CA SER A 203 -1.05 2.92 -26.57
C SER A 203 -1.93 3.48 -25.46
N VAL A 204 -2.20 4.76 -25.50
CA VAL A 204 -3.14 5.46 -24.64
C VAL A 204 -4.15 6.17 -25.54
N ASN A 205 -5.41 5.83 -25.39
CA ASN A 205 -6.51 6.46 -26.07
C ASN A 205 -7.33 7.29 -25.07
N LEU A 206 -7.43 8.58 -25.35
CA LEU A 206 -8.27 9.51 -24.60
C LEU A 206 -9.42 9.91 -25.50
N TYR A 207 -10.61 9.47 -25.16
CA TYR A 207 -11.82 9.78 -25.90
C TYR A 207 -12.68 10.76 -25.10
N THR A 208 -13.07 11.86 -25.74
CA THR A 208 -14.00 12.83 -25.16
C THR A 208 -15.17 13.01 -26.09
N SER A 209 -16.38 12.98 -25.58
CA SER A 209 -17.57 13.37 -26.33
C SER A 209 -18.18 14.61 -25.70
N ASP A 210 -18.38 15.63 -26.52
CA ASP A 210 -19.08 16.83 -26.11
C ASP A 210 -20.55 16.65 -26.52
N TRP A 211 -21.37 16.32 -25.53
CA TRP A 211 -22.79 16.08 -25.79
C TRP A 211 -23.57 17.37 -25.69
N ASP A 212 -23.65 18.09 -26.81
CA ASP A 212 -24.73 19.02 -27.07
C ASP A 212 -25.80 18.26 -27.88
N ALA A 213 -27.06 18.36 -27.49
CA ALA A 213 -28.19 17.66 -28.13
C ALA A 213 -28.33 17.94 -29.65
N GLU A 214 -27.64 18.94 -30.20
CA GLU A 214 -27.62 19.33 -31.58
C GLU A 214 -26.30 19.05 -32.33
N ASN A 215 -25.16 18.85 -31.64
CA ASN A 215 -23.85 18.59 -32.24
C ASN A 215 -23.00 17.68 -31.35
N THR A 216 -22.95 16.41 -31.67
CA THR A 216 -21.98 15.48 -31.07
C THR A 216 -20.63 15.62 -31.77
N ASN A 217 -19.67 16.25 -31.13
CA ASN A 217 -18.28 16.29 -31.59
C ASN A 217 -17.45 15.33 -30.76
N ASP A 218 -17.14 14.16 -31.30
CA ASP A 218 -16.29 13.18 -30.68
C ASP A 218 -14.84 13.49 -31.02
N PHE A 219 -14.01 13.65 -30.00
CA PHE A 219 -12.57 13.80 -30.17
C PHE A 219 -11.84 12.62 -29.48
N SER A 220 -10.83 12.07 -30.13
CA SER A 220 -9.93 11.15 -29.48
C SER A 220 -8.47 11.51 -29.73
N PHE A 221 -7.67 11.38 -28.69
CA PHE A 221 -6.22 11.49 -28.72
C PHE A 221 -5.64 10.11 -28.58
N LEU A 222 -4.94 9.64 -29.60
CA LEU A 222 -4.22 8.38 -29.56
C LEU A 222 -2.73 8.66 -29.39
N LEU A 223 -2.18 8.27 -28.24
CA LEU A 223 -0.75 8.19 -28.01
C LEU A 223 -0.32 6.74 -28.22
N SER A 224 0.66 6.50 -29.06
CA SER A 224 1.19 5.16 -29.27
C SER A 224 2.72 5.21 -29.37
N GLY A 225 3.38 4.21 -28.82
CA GLY A 225 4.81 4.24 -28.76
C GLY A 225 5.46 2.98 -28.26
N LYS A 226 6.76 3.12 -27.96
CA LYS A 226 7.62 2.04 -27.46
C LYS A 226 8.27 2.45 -26.16
N TYR A 227 8.58 1.45 -25.35
CA TYR A 227 9.33 1.64 -24.13
C TYR A 227 10.43 0.60 -23.98
N ASP A 228 11.49 0.99 -23.29
CA ASP A 228 12.62 0.13 -22.91
C ASP A 228 12.99 0.45 -21.47
N SER A 229 12.69 -0.47 -20.57
CA SER A 229 12.87 -0.30 -19.13
C SER A 229 13.90 -1.28 -18.60
N TYR A 230 14.82 -0.81 -17.78
CA TYR A 230 15.81 -1.60 -17.07
C TYR A 230 15.54 -1.50 -15.57
N ALA A 231 15.45 -2.64 -14.91
CA ALA A 231 15.24 -2.70 -13.47
C ALA A 231 16.27 -3.62 -12.81
N LYS A 232 16.57 -3.35 -11.54
CA LYS A 232 17.45 -4.18 -10.72
C LYS A 232 16.63 -4.81 -9.59
N GLN A 233 16.73 -6.14 -9.46
CA GLN A 233 16.21 -6.88 -8.33
C GLN A 233 17.30 -7.00 -7.23
N PRO A 234 16.96 -7.13 -5.96
CA PRO A 234 15.66 -7.45 -5.35
C PRO A 234 14.62 -6.35 -5.37
N SER A 235 14.99 -5.16 -5.78
CA SER A 235 14.04 -4.07 -5.79
C SER A 235 13.75 -3.62 -7.21
N ALA A 236 12.60 -3.98 -7.75
CA ALA A 236 12.00 -3.31 -8.89
C ALA A 236 11.80 -1.79 -8.65
N PHE A 237 12.30 -1.30 -7.52
CA PHE A 237 12.28 0.09 -7.09
C PHE A 237 13.43 0.92 -7.67
N GLN A 238 14.45 0.27 -8.26
CA GLN A 238 15.48 0.95 -9.03
C GLN A 238 15.24 0.67 -10.51
N PHE A 239 14.84 1.69 -11.27
CA PHE A 239 14.60 1.53 -12.70
C PHE A 239 14.98 2.75 -13.53
N GLU A 240 15.27 2.46 -14.78
CA GLU A 240 15.52 3.38 -15.88
C GLU A 240 14.55 3.04 -16.99
N THR A 241 13.78 4.00 -17.49
CA THR A 241 12.82 3.79 -18.57
C THR A 241 12.99 4.88 -19.60
N ASP A 242 13.15 4.48 -20.84
CA ASP A 242 13.15 5.34 -22.01
C ASP A 242 11.89 5.02 -22.82
N MET A 243 11.08 6.04 -23.12
CA MET A 243 9.82 5.92 -23.85
C MET A 243 9.85 6.86 -25.04
N SER A 244 9.21 6.44 -26.12
CA SER A 244 8.96 7.30 -27.26
C SER A 244 7.54 7.11 -27.73
N TRP A 245 6.85 8.18 -28.06
CA TRP A 245 5.47 8.16 -28.54
C TRP A 245 5.25 9.10 -29.70
N SER A 246 4.21 8.79 -30.49
CA SER A 246 3.58 9.69 -31.44
C SER A 246 2.15 9.98 -30.98
N MET A 247 1.62 11.13 -31.37
CA MET A 247 0.26 11.53 -31.03
C MET A 247 -0.54 11.75 -32.31
N ASN A 248 -1.75 11.18 -32.34
CA ASN A 248 -2.72 11.40 -33.39
C ASN A 248 -4.00 11.95 -32.79
N LEU A 249 -4.64 12.90 -33.49
CA LEU A 249 -5.91 13.47 -33.12
C LEU A 249 -6.99 13.03 -34.14
N TYR A 250 -8.10 12.54 -33.61
CA TYR A 250 -9.24 12.15 -34.40
C TYR A 250 -10.45 13.01 -34.03
N SER A 251 -11.28 13.33 -35.04
CA SER A 251 -12.60 13.92 -34.85
C SER A 251 -13.62 13.10 -35.61
N ASN A 252 -14.65 12.63 -34.93
CA ASN A 252 -15.67 11.75 -35.51
C ASN A 252 -15.07 10.53 -36.26
N GLY A 253 -13.95 10.00 -35.77
CA GLY A 253 -13.22 8.85 -36.35
C GLY A 253 -12.31 9.18 -37.53
N GLU A 254 -12.23 10.44 -37.97
CA GLU A 254 -11.30 10.89 -39.01
C GLU A 254 -10.02 11.44 -38.39
N ASP A 255 -8.82 11.04 -38.89
CA ASP A 255 -7.55 11.61 -38.49
C ASP A 255 -7.45 13.06 -38.95
N ILE A 256 -7.44 13.98 -38.01
CA ILE A 256 -7.38 15.44 -38.24
C ILE A 256 -6.02 16.00 -37.76
N THR A 257 -5.06 15.18 -37.39
CA THR A 257 -3.77 15.60 -36.81
C THR A 257 -3.07 16.66 -37.64
N GLN A 258 -2.94 16.41 -38.95
CA GLN A 258 -2.25 17.32 -39.86
C GLN A 258 -3.03 18.63 -40.06
N ALA A 259 -4.36 18.55 -40.15
CA ALA A 259 -5.21 19.72 -40.30
C ALA A 259 -5.19 20.61 -39.04
N ALA A 260 -5.20 20.03 -37.87
CA ALA A 260 -5.10 20.74 -36.58
C ALA A 260 -3.74 21.42 -36.37
N LEU A 261 -2.66 20.83 -36.86
CA LEU A 261 -1.32 21.43 -36.89
C LEU A 261 -1.23 22.61 -37.86
N GLU A 262 -1.78 22.46 -39.09
CA GLU A 262 -1.76 23.49 -40.11
C GLU A 262 -2.69 24.70 -39.79
N SER A 263 -3.79 24.47 -39.10
CA SER A 263 -4.69 25.55 -38.64
C SER A 263 -4.14 26.32 -37.43
N GLY A 264 -3.13 25.78 -36.74
CA GLY A 264 -2.58 26.34 -35.51
C GLY A 264 -3.51 26.13 -34.28
N GLU A 265 -4.54 25.28 -34.40
CA GLU A 265 -5.40 24.89 -33.28
C GLU A 265 -4.64 23.99 -32.28
N MET A 266 -3.64 23.26 -32.80
CA MET A 266 -2.66 22.55 -31.98
C MET A 266 -1.27 23.22 -32.08
N PRO A 267 -0.50 23.22 -30.99
CA PRO A 267 0.92 23.58 -31.07
C PRO A 267 1.66 22.59 -32.00
N ALA A 268 2.74 23.03 -32.58
CA ALA A 268 3.63 22.12 -33.32
C ALA A 268 4.06 20.99 -32.39
N ILE A 269 3.73 19.76 -32.75
CA ILE A 269 4.08 18.57 -31.99
C ILE A 269 5.19 17.89 -32.76
N PRO A 270 6.32 17.53 -32.11
CA PRO A 270 7.33 16.70 -32.72
C PRO A 270 6.72 15.37 -33.22
N GLU A 271 7.19 14.86 -34.36
CA GLU A 271 6.77 13.56 -34.88
C GLU A 271 6.93 12.43 -33.85
N THR A 272 7.93 12.56 -32.99
CA THR A 272 8.18 11.66 -31.87
C THR A 272 8.44 12.47 -30.62
N ILE A 273 7.77 12.10 -29.54
CA ILE A 273 7.96 12.65 -28.20
C ILE A 273 8.76 11.65 -27.40
N ASP A 274 9.94 12.03 -26.96
CA ASP A 274 10.77 11.19 -26.10
C ASP A 274 10.54 11.55 -24.63
N PHE A 275 10.49 10.53 -23.79
CA PHE A 275 10.33 10.65 -22.35
C PHE A 275 11.31 9.70 -21.66
N ASP A 276 12.23 10.28 -20.88
CA ASP A 276 13.20 9.54 -20.09
C ASP A 276 12.81 9.59 -18.61
N MET A 277 12.88 8.46 -17.93
CA MET A 277 12.61 8.36 -16.49
C MET A 277 13.75 7.61 -15.80
N ARG A 278 14.11 8.09 -14.61
CA ARG A 278 15.09 7.46 -13.71
C ARG A 278 14.47 7.42 -12.33
N SER A 279 14.60 6.33 -11.61
CA SER A 279 14.00 6.22 -10.29
C SER A 279 14.85 5.38 -9.36
N ASP A 280 15.01 5.90 -8.14
CA ASP A 280 15.41 5.15 -6.97
C ASP A 280 14.31 5.27 -5.91
N LEU A 281 13.36 4.34 -5.95
CA LEU A 281 12.28 4.32 -4.97
C LEU A 281 12.74 3.88 -3.58
N LEU A 282 13.93 3.30 -3.43
CA LEU A 282 14.52 3.05 -2.10
C LEU A 282 14.88 4.36 -1.39
N GLU A 283 15.42 5.32 -2.18
CA GLU A 283 15.72 6.66 -1.70
C GLU A 283 14.53 7.64 -1.83
N GLY A 284 13.41 7.18 -2.42
CA GLY A 284 12.22 8.01 -2.64
C GLY A 284 12.38 9.07 -3.72
N THR A 285 13.25 8.86 -4.69
CA THR A 285 13.51 9.85 -5.75
C THR A 285 13.11 9.36 -7.13
N MET A 286 12.54 10.27 -7.92
CA MET A 286 12.22 10.05 -9.31
C MET A 286 12.65 11.26 -10.14
N TYR A 287 13.15 10.99 -11.32
CA TYR A 287 13.57 12.02 -12.29
C TYR A 287 12.93 11.71 -13.64
N PHE A 288 12.48 12.73 -14.32
CA PHE A 288 11.97 12.61 -15.68
C PHE A 288 12.41 13.79 -16.56
N LYS A 289 12.47 13.54 -17.85
CA LYS A 289 12.86 14.51 -18.86
C LYS A 289 12.07 14.25 -20.14
N SER A 290 11.56 15.32 -20.76
CA SER A 290 10.99 15.31 -22.10
C SER A 290 11.17 16.69 -22.73
N ALA A 291 11.94 16.78 -23.79
CA ALA A 291 12.11 18.03 -24.52
C ALA A 291 10.80 18.46 -25.19
N ALA A 292 10.09 17.53 -25.78
CA ALA A 292 8.83 17.80 -26.45
C ALA A 292 7.73 18.27 -25.49
N LEU A 293 7.69 17.72 -24.26
CA LEU A 293 6.77 18.17 -23.24
C LEU A 293 7.05 19.63 -22.84
N CYS A 294 8.34 20.02 -22.74
CA CYS A 294 8.72 21.40 -22.46
C CYS A 294 8.31 22.36 -23.58
N GLU A 295 8.40 21.94 -24.84
CA GLU A 295 7.89 22.74 -25.98
C GLU A 295 6.38 22.90 -25.92
N LEU A 296 5.63 21.83 -25.65
CA LEU A 296 4.18 21.86 -25.49
C LEU A 296 3.72 22.75 -24.32
N LEU A 297 4.51 22.79 -23.24
CA LEU A 297 4.26 23.67 -22.09
C LEU A 297 4.77 25.10 -22.30
N GLU A 298 5.28 25.44 -23.49
CA GLU A 298 5.84 26.76 -23.82
C GLU A 298 7.06 27.13 -22.94
N GLN A 299 7.84 26.12 -22.54
CA GLN A 299 9.08 26.26 -21.75
C GLN A 299 10.29 25.64 -22.46
N PRO A 300 10.64 26.08 -23.70
CA PRO A 300 11.70 25.45 -24.48
C PRO A 300 13.09 25.52 -23.84
N ASP A 301 13.32 26.52 -22.99
CA ASP A 301 14.60 26.67 -22.27
C ASP A 301 14.85 25.52 -21.27
N MET A 302 13.79 24.84 -20.89
CA MET A 302 13.82 23.70 -19.94
C MET A 302 13.92 22.34 -20.64
N ALA A 303 13.99 22.30 -21.96
CA ALA A 303 13.98 21.05 -22.77
C ALA A 303 15.10 20.05 -22.39
N ASN A 304 16.20 20.53 -21.83
CA ASN A 304 17.31 19.70 -21.37
C ASN A 304 17.36 19.47 -19.86
N ALA A 305 16.39 19.99 -19.11
CA ALA A 305 16.32 19.81 -17.68
C ALA A 305 15.71 18.44 -17.32
N TRP A 306 16.18 17.89 -16.21
CA TRP A 306 15.55 16.78 -15.52
C TRP A 306 14.71 17.33 -14.38
N TYR A 307 13.48 16.93 -14.31
CA TYR A 307 12.58 17.27 -13.22
C TYR A 307 12.67 16.23 -12.13
N LYS A 308 13.00 16.67 -10.90
CA LYS A 308 13.06 15.79 -9.72
C LYS A 308 11.74 15.83 -8.97
N LEU A 309 11.22 14.67 -8.66
CA LEU A 309 10.16 14.45 -7.67
C LEU A 309 10.80 13.76 -6.46
N ASP A 310 10.75 14.40 -5.30
CA ASP A 310 11.28 13.88 -4.03
C ASP A 310 10.14 13.41 -3.14
N MET A 311 9.75 12.13 -3.33
CA MET A 311 8.64 11.51 -2.58
C MET A 311 9.02 11.32 -1.10
N ALA A 312 10.32 11.09 -0.80
CA ALA A 312 10.78 10.98 0.57
C ALA A 312 10.57 12.29 1.32
N ALA A 313 10.97 13.43 0.73
CA ALA A 313 10.76 14.74 1.34
C ALA A 313 9.27 15.07 1.52
N MET A 314 8.41 14.68 0.56
CA MET A 314 6.96 14.86 0.66
C MET A 314 6.37 14.08 1.85
N LEU A 315 6.79 12.84 2.04
CA LEU A 315 6.31 11.99 3.13
C LEU A 315 6.82 12.46 4.50
N GLU A 316 8.10 12.85 4.58
CA GLU A 316 8.69 13.40 5.79
C GLU A 316 8.00 14.69 6.26
N GLY A 317 7.51 15.50 5.33
CA GLY A 317 6.67 16.66 5.60
C GLY A 317 5.36 16.33 6.33
N SER A 318 4.85 15.09 6.18
CA SER A 318 3.68 14.58 6.90
C SER A 318 4.01 13.87 8.22
N GLY A 319 5.31 13.78 8.58
CA GLY A 319 5.78 13.14 9.82
C GLY A 319 6.00 11.63 9.69
N LEU A 320 5.95 11.08 8.49
CA LEU A 320 6.24 9.68 8.19
C LEU A 320 7.65 9.53 7.61
N SER A 321 8.32 8.43 7.88
CA SER A 321 9.66 8.15 7.37
C SER A 321 9.61 7.24 6.14
N TRP A 322 10.13 7.73 5.01
CA TRP A 322 10.26 6.93 3.79
C TRP A 322 11.14 5.70 4.00
N SER A 323 12.24 5.83 4.72
CA SER A 323 13.16 4.74 4.99
C SER A 323 12.56 3.66 5.90
N GLU A 324 11.64 4.02 6.81
CA GLU A 324 10.88 3.05 7.60
C GLU A 324 9.85 2.32 6.74
N LEU A 325 9.21 3.02 5.79
CA LEU A 325 8.24 2.44 4.88
C LEU A 325 8.92 1.45 3.89
N THR A 326 10.06 1.81 3.32
CA THR A 326 10.70 1.04 2.24
C THR A 326 11.82 0.11 2.70
N GLY A 327 12.64 0.55 3.66
CA GLY A 327 13.88 -0.16 4.04
C GLY A 327 13.66 -1.41 4.86
N SER A 328 12.64 -1.45 5.71
CA SER A 328 12.37 -2.61 6.58
C SER A 328 11.56 -3.69 5.87
N ILE A 329 10.66 -3.32 4.95
CA ILE A 329 9.69 -4.24 4.36
C ILE A 329 10.30 -4.97 3.16
N LEU A 330 10.91 -4.26 2.25
CA LEU A 330 11.19 -4.77 0.91
C LEU A 330 12.47 -5.62 0.81
N GLN A 331 13.52 -5.27 1.54
CA GLN A 331 14.77 -6.06 1.54
C GLN A 331 14.64 -7.37 2.34
N GLN A 332 13.74 -7.40 3.33
CA GLN A 332 13.56 -8.58 4.18
C GLN A 332 12.73 -9.67 3.51
N PHE A 333 11.84 -9.31 2.56
CA PHE A 333 10.92 -10.26 1.95
C PHE A 333 11.49 -11.03 0.75
N GLU A 334 12.65 -10.66 0.24
CA GLU A 334 13.18 -11.19 -1.03
C GLU A 334 13.31 -12.72 -1.08
N ASP A 335 13.74 -13.32 0.02
CA ASP A 335 13.96 -14.77 0.12
C ASP A 335 12.96 -15.48 1.07
N MET A 336 11.99 -14.75 1.61
CA MET A 336 11.00 -15.31 2.51
C MET A 336 9.96 -16.13 1.74
N LYS A 337 9.49 -17.21 2.37
CA LYS A 337 8.26 -17.87 1.95
C LYS A 337 7.05 -17.03 2.34
N THR A 338 5.95 -17.20 1.66
CA THR A 338 4.70 -16.49 1.95
C THR A 338 4.27 -16.62 3.42
N ALA A 339 4.39 -17.82 4.00
CA ALA A 339 4.09 -18.06 5.41
C ALA A 339 4.95 -17.22 6.36
N ASP A 340 6.28 -17.17 6.11
CA ASP A 340 7.22 -16.42 6.94
C ASP A 340 6.99 -14.91 6.81
N MET A 341 6.66 -14.44 5.61
CA MET A 341 6.32 -13.04 5.34
C MET A 341 5.06 -12.61 6.10
N ILE A 342 3.98 -13.41 6.03
CA ILE A 342 2.74 -13.11 6.75
C ILE A 342 3.00 -13.07 8.25
N GLN A 343 3.71 -14.06 8.79
CA GLN A 343 4.05 -14.10 10.21
C GLN A 343 4.89 -12.87 10.66
N TYR A 344 5.83 -12.45 9.82
CA TYR A 344 6.58 -11.22 10.07
C TYR A 344 5.68 -9.98 10.12
N ILE A 345 4.78 -9.83 9.15
CA ILE A 345 3.82 -8.71 9.10
C ILE A 345 2.96 -8.72 10.36
N LEU A 346 2.38 -9.86 10.71
CA LEU A 346 1.53 -9.97 11.90
C LEU A 346 2.27 -9.58 13.19
N ARG A 347 3.58 -9.86 13.31
CA ARG A 347 4.39 -9.48 14.47
C ARG A 347 4.80 -8.01 14.46
N SER A 348 4.92 -7.39 13.29
CA SER A 348 5.36 -5.99 13.17
C SER A 348 4.21 -4.98 13.19
N SER A 349 2.97 -5.43 13.03
CA SER A 349 1.79 -4.56 12.92
C SER A 349 0.95 -4.64 14.20
N ALA A 350 0.97 -3.59 15.01
CA ALA A 350 0.09 -3.49 16.18
C ALA A 350 -1.38 -3.30 15.72
N PRO A 351 -2.36 -4.00 16.33
CA PRO A 351 -3.77 -3.81 16.00
C PRO A 351 -4.25 -2.41 16.41
N THR A 352 -4.92 -1.70 15.51
CA THR A 352 -5.41 -0.33 15.74
C THR A 352 -6.94 -0.24 15.85
N SER A 353 -7.64 -1.34 15.58
CA SER A 353 -9.09 -1.41 15.64
C SER A 353 -9.57 -2.76 16.17
N ILE A 354 -10.64 -2.76 16.97
CA ILE A 354 -11.30 -4.00 17.42
C ILE A 354 -11.96 -4.77 16.25
N TYR A 355 -12.09 -4.14 15.09
CA TYR A 355 -12.64 -4.73 13.86
C TYR A 355 -11.55 -5.21 12.90
N MET A 356 -10.29 -4.96 13.23
CA MET A 356 -9.13 -5.42 12.48
C MET A 356 -8.05 -5.87 13.47
N THR A 357 -8.32 -6.99 14.13
CA THR A 357 -7.39 -7.66 15.05
C THR A 357 -6.31 -8.40 14.27
N THR A 358 -5.29 -8.91 14.96
CA THR A 358 -4.28 -9.79 14.34
C THR A 358 -4.92 -11.02 13.69
N SER A 359 -5.98 -11.58 14.29
CA SER A 359 -6.75 -12.70 13.73
C SER A 359 -7.48 -12.30 12.45
N ASP A 360 -8.09 -11.11 12.40
CA ASP A 360 -8.77 -10.60 11.20
C ASP A 360 -7.75 -10.34 10.08
N THR A 361 -6.61 -9.76 10.43
CA THR A 361 -5.51 -9.56 9.49
C THR A 361 -5.01 -10.89 8.92
N LEU A 362 -4.82 -11.92 9.75
CA LEU A 362 -4.46 -13.25 9.28
C LEU A 362 -5.54 -13.85 8.38
N ALA A 363 -6.82 -13.73 8.75
CA ALA A 363 -7.93 -14.21 7.94
C ALA A 363 -7.97 -13.51 6.57
N MET A 364 -7.68 -12.22 6.51
CA MET A 364 -7.56 -11.47 5.26
C MET A 364 -6.39 -12.03 4.41
N TYR A 365 -5.21 -12.25 4.97
CA TYR A 365 -4.09 -12.84 4.23
C TYR A 365 -4.39 -14.28 3.77
N ASN A 366 -5.09 -15.07 4.58
CA ASN A 366 -5.54 -16.41 4.18
C ASN A 366 -6.48 -16.33 2.98
N ALA A 367 -7.42 -15.41 2.99
CA ALA A 367 -8.36 -15.21 1.89
C ALA A 367 -7.70 -14.65 0.62
N LEU A 368 -6.62 -13.89 0.76
CA LEU A 368 -5.85 -13.35 -0.36
C LEU A 368 -4.90 -14.39 -0.97
N MET A 369 -4.15 -15.13 -0.13
CA MET A 369 -2.97 -15.87 -0.52
C MET A 369 -3.00 -17.35 -0.15
N GLY A 370 -3.97 -17.78 0.67
CA GLY A 370 -4.09 -19.18 1.09
C GLY A 370 -4.44 -20.11 -0.06
N ASP A 371 -3.89 -21.33 -0.03
CA ASP A 371 -4.19 -22.34 -1.05
C ASP A 371 -5.70 -22.65 -1.14
N SER A 372 -6.44 -22.57 -0.01
CA SER A 372 -7.88 -22.79 0.06
C SER A 372 -8.71 -21.67 -0.55
N ALA A 373 -8.17 -20.48 -0.70
CA ALA A 373 -8.84 -19.33 -1.31
C ALA A 373 -8.94 -19.44 -2.84
N PHE A 374 -8.15 -20.32 -3.45
CA PHE A 374 -8.10 -20.45 -4.90
C PHE A 374 -8.97 -21.61 -5.38
N VAL A 375 -9.92 -21.30 -6.26
CA VAL A 375 -10.71 -22.30 -6.99
C VAL A 375 -9.90 -22.79 -8.17
N LYS A 376 -9.75 -24.12 -8.27
CA LYS A 376 -8.99 -24.77 -9.34
C LYS A 376 -9.89 -25.14 -10.50
N ASP A 377 -9.50 -24.77 -11.73
CA ASP A 377 -10.08 -25.22 -12.99
C ASP A 377 -8.96 -25.64 -13.95
N GLY A 378 -8.82 -26.94 -14.19
CA GLY A 378 -7.72 -27.51 -14.98
C GLY A 378 -6.35 -27.15 -14.38
N ASN A 379 -5.56 -26.36 -15.11
CA ASN A 379 -4.25 -25.85 -14.69
C ASN A 379 -4.32 -24.43 -14.14
N ALA A 380 -5.48 -23.80 -14.14
CA ALA A 380 -5.70 -22.45 -13.63
C ALA A 380 -6.26 -22.47 -12.21
N TYR A 381 -5.94 -21.44 -11.48
CA TYR A 381 -6.38 -21.18 -10.11
C TYR A 381 -6.90 -19.75 -10.05
N TYR A 382 -8.09 -19.55 -9.50
CA TYR A 382 -8.78 -18.26 -9.45
C TYR A 382 -9.14 -17.89 -8.01
N ASN A 383 -8.92 -16.66 -7.63
CA ASN A 383 -9.37 -16.09 -6.36
C ASN A 383 -10.10 -14.78 -6.63
N GLU A 384 -11.42 -14.76 -6.34
CA GLU A 384 -12.28 -13.58 -6.45
C GLU A 384 -12.39 -12.91 -5.08
N LEU A 385 -11.78 -11.75 -4.92
CA LEU A 385 -11.70 -11.03 -3.66
C LEU A 385 -12.90 -10.11 -3.41
N SER A 386 -13.81 -10.01 -4.37
CA SER A 386 -15.04 -9.20 -4.26
C SER A 386 -15.92 -9.61 -3.06
N ALA A 387 -15.90 -10.89 -2.67
CA ALA A 387 -16.59 -11.37 -1.48
C ALA A 387 -16.05 -10.78 -0.16
N LEU A 388 -14.83 -10.25 -0.18
CA LEU A 388 -14.17 -9.56 0.94
C LEU A 388 -14.35 -8.04 0.84
N GLY A 389 -15.12 -7.54 -0.13
CA GLY A 389 -15.22 -6.12 -0.42
C GLY A 389 -14.03 -5.55 -1.19
N ILE A 390 -13.08 -6.38 -1.60
CA ILE A 390 -11.92 -5.98 -2.39
C ILE A 390 -12.27 -6.17 -3.87
N PRO A 391 -12.36 -5.11 -4.68
CA PRO A 391 -12.76 -5.22 -6.09
C PRO A 391 -11.60 -5.73 -6.97
N MET A 392 -11.06 -6.89 -6.63
CA MET A 392 -9.91 -7.49 -7.28
C MET A 392 -10.10 -9.00 -7.48
N SER A 393 -9.52 -9.52 -8.55
CA SER A 393 -9.36 -10.95 -8.77
C SER A 393 -7.90 -11.30 -9.07
N LEU A 394 -7.49 -12.48 -8.61
CA LEU A 394 -6.18 -13.07 -8.88
C LEU A 394 -6.36 -14.37 -9.65
N SER A 395 -5.57 -14.57 -10.69
CA SER A 395 -5.49 -15.86 -11.36
C SER A 395 -4.05 -16.30 -11.55
N MET A 396 -3.81 -17.60 -11.49
CA MET A 396 -2.50 -18.21 -11.73
C MET A 396 -2.65 -19.43 -12.60
N THR A 397 -1.78 -19.58 -13.58
CA THR A 397 -1.73 -20.78 -14.44
C THR A 397 -0.49 -21.58 -14.10
N THR A 398 -0.64 -22.90 -13.98
CA THR A 398 0.48 -23.80 -13.72
C THR A 398 0.79 -24.66 -14.94
N ASN A 399 1.98 -25.26 -14.97
CA ASN A 399 2.29 -26.34 -15.91
C ASN A 399 1.38 -27.56 -15.67
N ALA A 400 1.35 -28.51 -16.61
CA ALA A 400 0.49 -29.68 -16.56
C ALA A 400 0.66 -30.55 -15.29
N SER A 401 1.84 -30.53 -14.66
CA SER A 401 2.08 -31.25 -13.39
C SER A 401 1.68 -30.44 -12.15
N GLY A 402 1.29 -29.18 -12.29
CA GLY A 402 0.99 -28.28 -11.16
C GLY A 402 2.21 -27.92 -10.31
N SER A 403 3.42 -28.25 -10.76
CA SER A 403 4.65 -28.06 -9.97
C SER A 403 5.19 -26.63 -10.03
N LYS A 404 4.83 -25.86 -11.07
CA LYS A 404 5.35 -24.53 -11.35
C LYS A 404 4.26 -23.63 -11.91
N VAL A 405 4.19 -22.39 -11.45
CA VAL A 405 3.41 -21.32 -12.08
C VAL A 405 4.09 -20.91 -13.38
N THR A 406 3.32 -20.68 -14.41
CA THR A 406 3.76 -20.29 -15.76
C THR A 406 3.13 -18.99 -16.23
N GLY A 407 2.14 -18.49 -15.50
CA GLY A 407 1.45 -17.22 -15.78
C GLY A 407 0.59 -16.80 -14.61
N CYS A 408 0.22 -15.53 -14.59
CA CYS A 408 -0.70 -14.96 -13.63
C CYS A 408 -1.45 -13.76 -14.24
N ALA A 409 -2.60 -13.44 -13.68
CA ALA A 409 -3.27 -12.17 -13.95
C ALA A 409 -3.85 -11.59 -12.66
N VAL A 410 -3.82 -10.27 -12.59
CA VAL A 410 -4.48 -9.47 -11.55
C VAL A 410 -5.44 -8.55 -12.27
N SER A 411 -6.70 -8.58 -11.89
CA SER A 411 -7.70 -7.62 -12.38
C SER A 411 -8.32 -6.88 -11.21
N MET A 412 -8.50 -5.59 -11.38
CA MET A 412 -9.14 -4.70 -10.41
C MET A 412 -10.25 -3.94 -11.11
N TYR A 413 -11.42 -3.87 -10.47
CA TYR A 413 -12.54 -3.07 -10.92
C TYR A 413 -13.05 -2.22 -9.77
N MET A 414 -13.09 -0.92 -9.97
CA MET A 414 -13.65 0.04 -9.02
C MET A 414 -14.70 0.89 -9.73
N SER A 415 -15.76 1.22 -8.99
CA SER A 415 -16.78 2.17 -9.44
C SER A 415 -16.85 3.27 -8.39
N ASP A 416 -16.44 4.47 -8.76
CA ASP A 416 -16.42 5.64 -7.88
C ASP A 416 -17.35 6.73 -8.43
N PRO A 417 -18.26 7.29 -7.61
CA PRO A 417 -19.21 8.31 -8.07
C PRO A 417 -18.58 9.61 -8.59
N LEU A 418 -17.31 9.87 -8.28
CA LEU A 418 -16.61 11.10 -8.71
C LEU A 418 -15.66 10.86 -9.88
N VAL A 419 -15.12 9.66 -10.00
CA VAL A 419 -14.06 9.33 -10.96
C VAL A 419 -14.58 8.45 -12.10
N GLY A 420 -15.67 7.71 -11.88
CA GLY A 420 -16.22 6.76 -12.84
C GLY A 420 -15.78 5.32 -12.59
N ASP A 421 -16.01 4.49 -13.59
CA ASP A 421 -15.63 3.09 -13.57
C ASP A 421 -14.16 2.92 -13.97
N ILE A 422 -13.38 2.24 -13.16
CA ILE A 422 -11.96 1.95 -13.42
C ILE A 422 -11.78 0.45 -13.50
N LEU A 423 -11.25 -0.03 -14.60
CA LEU A 423 -10.82 -1.40 -14.81
C LEU A 423 -9.31 -1.43 -15.06
N MET A 424 -8.59 -2.25 -14.32
CA MET A 424 -7.18 -2.54 -14.58
C MET A 424 -6.95 -4.05 -14.61
N THR A 425 -6.24 -4.52 -15.63
CA THR A 425 -5.81 -5.93 -15.72
C THR A 425 -4.34 -5.98 -16.08
N VAL A 426 -3.56 -6.70 -15.30
CA VAL A 426 -2.16 -7.03 -15.61
C VAL A 426 -2.05 -8.54 -15.76
N THR A 427 -1.53 -8.98 -16.90
CA THR A 427 -1.35 -10.39 -17.23
C THR A 427 0.12 -10.67 -17.48
N MET A 428 0.61 -11.79 -16.95
CA MET A 428 1.94 -12.33 -17.25
C MET A 428 1.81 -13.76 -17.72
N GLU A 429 2.36 -14.08 -18.89
CA GLU A 429 2.42 -15.43 -19.43
C GLU A 429 3.85 -15.72 -19.90
N GLY A 430 4.53 -16.64 -19.23
CA GLY A 430 5.96 -16.84 -19.42
C GLY A 430 6.73 -15.55 -19.12
N LYS A 431 7.33 -14.96 -20.14
CA LYS A 431 8.05 -13.67 -20.07
C LYS A 431 7.29 -12.51 -20.76
N GLN A 432 6.09 -12.77 -21.23
CA GLN A 432 5.22 -11.75 -21.81
C GLN A 432 4.39 -11.10 -20.70
N MET A 433 4.33 -9.78 -20.75
CA MET A 433 3.44 -8.98 -19.89
C MET A 433 2.49 -8.21 -20.79
N SER A 434 1.21 -8.14 -20.39
CA SER A 434 0.28 -7.16 -20.93
C SER A 434 -0.44 -6.46 -19.77
N MET A 435 -0.70 -5.19 -19.95
CA MET A 435 -1.49 -4.38 -19.03
C MET A 435 -2.57 -3.66 -19.84
N TYR A 436 -3.79 -3.76 -19.33
CA TYR A 436 -4.94 -3.00 -19.80
C TYR A 436 -5.46 -2.16 -18.65
N MET A 437 -5.71 -0.89 -18.88
CA MET A 437 -6.40 -0.01 -17.95
C MET A 437 -7.45 0.80 -18.72
N ALA A 438 -8.64 0.87 -18.17
CA ALA A 438 -9.71 1.71 -18.67
C ALA A 438 -10.33 2.51 -17.53
N MET A 439 -10.69 3.74 -17.81
CA MET A 439 -11.50 4.59 -16.96
C MET A 439 -12.63 5.17 -17.81
N ASP A 440 -13.87 5.02 -17.34
CA ASP A 440 -15.06 5.49 -18.06
C ASP A 440 -15.94 6.33 -17.14
N THR A 441 -16.02 7.61 -17.44
CA THR A 441 -16.85 8.56 -16.71
C THR A 441 -18.23 8.77 -17.35
N SER A 442 -18.57 8.04 -18.43
CA SER A 442 -19.80 8.23 -19.20
C SER A 442 -21.07 7.98 -18.37
N ALA A 443 -21.02 7.08 -17.38
CA ALA A 443 -22.14 6.78 -16.50
C ALA A 443 -22.60 7.99 -15.65
N TYR A 444 -21.76 9.02 -15.53
CA TYR A 444 -22.02 10.23 -14.74
C TYR A 444 -22.39 11.44 -15.60
N ALA A 445 -22.44 11.29 -16.91
CA ALA A 445 -22.87 12.36 -17.85
C ALA A 445 -24.33 12.82 -17.63
N ASP A 446 -25.15 12.00 -16.96
CA ASP A 446 -26.55 12.30 -16.61
C ASP A 446 -26.72 13.15 -15.34
N LEU A 447 -25.65 13.50 -14.63
CA LEU A 447 -25.74 14.42 -13.50
C LEU A 447 -25.98 15.85 -14.03
N GLU A 448 -27.11 16.46 -13.69
CA GLU A 448 -27.61 17.80 -14.13
C GLU A 448 -26.61 18.96 -14.01
N ALA A 449 -25.39 18.73 -13.54
CA ALA A 449 -24.35 19.72 -13.31
C ALA A 449 -23.15 19.61 -14.27
N ALA A 450 -23.01 18.54 -15.03
CA ALA A 450 -21.95 18.40 -16.02
C ALA A 450 -22.54 18.71 -17.39
N GLU A 451 -22.32 19.90 -17.89
CA GLU A 451 -22.54 20.18 -19.31
C GLU A 451 -21.72 19.19 -20.14
N GLY A 452 -22.32 18.04 -20.41
CA GLY A 452 -22.18 17.24 -21.59
C GLY A 452 -20.83 16.63 -21.99
N THR A 453 -19.80 16.65 -21.18
CA THR A 453 -18.50 16.06 -21.58
C THR A 453 -18.21 14.81 -20.75
N PHE A 454 -18.08 13.65 -21.39
CA PHE A 454 -17.55 12.44 -20.74
C PHE A 454 -16.14 12.12 -21.26
N LEU A 455 -15.36 11.49 -20.43
CA LEU A 455 -14.00 11.07 -20.73
C LEU A 455 -13.89 9.56 -20.60
N VAL A 456 -13.40 8.93 -21.65
CA VAL A 456 -12.94 7.54 -21.62
C VAL A 456 -11.43 7.54 -21.82
N PHE A 457 -10.74 6.92 -20.89
CA PHE A 457 -9.31 6.67 -20.96
C PHE A 457 -9.08 5.17 -21.11
N GLU A 458 -8.29 4.77 -22.10
CA GLU A 458 -7.84 3.40 -22.28
C GLU A 458 -6.34 3.36 -22.45
N MET A 459 -5.66 2.46 -21.74
CA MET A 459 -4.23 2.20 -21.89
C MET A 459 -4.00 0.71 -22.12
N LEU A 460 -3.23 0.42 -23.16
CA LEU A 460 -2.70 -0.91 -23.45
C LEU A 460 -1.19 -0.86 -23.40
N MET A 461 -0.59 -1.83 -22.75
CA MET A 461 0.87 -1.98 -22.68
C MET A 461 1.24 -3.44 -22.81
N ASP A 462 2.03 -3.75 -23.79
CA ASP A 462 2.58 -5.10 -24.02
C ASP A 462 4.10 -5.10 -23.95
N GLY A 463 4.67 -6.12 -23.33
CA GLY A 463 6.12 -6.17 -23.19
C GLY A 463 6.69 -7.56 -22.97
N THR A 464 8.00 -7.66 -23.12
CA THR A 464 8.74 -8.90 -22.91
C THR A 464 9.86 -8.69 -21.91
N TYR A 465 9.89 -9.51 -20.87
CA TYR A 465 10.99 -9.57 -19.90
C TYR A 465 12.18 -10.32 -20.44
N GLN A 466 13.36 -9.72 -20.29
CA GLN A 466 14.64 -10.30 -20.69
C GLN A 466 15.66 -10.09 -19.57
N SER A 467 16.46 -11.11 -19.26
CA SER A 467 17.61 -10.95 -18.37
C SER A 467 18.67 -10.07 -19.04
N THR A 468 19.30 -9.20 -18.28
CA THR A 468 20.33 -8.27 -18.76
C THR A 468 21.47 -8.14 -17.77
N THR A 469 22.62 -7.68 -18.25
CA THR A 469 23.76 -7.29 -17.39
C THR A 469 23.80 -5.79 -17.11
N LYS A 470 22.98 -4.99 -17.81
CA LYS A 470 22.89 -3.55 -17.61
C LYS A 470 22.21 -3.26 -16.27
N SER A 471 22.82 -2.43 -15.44
CA SER A 471 22.14 -1.83 -14.28
C SER A 471 21.37 -0.59 -14.72
N PRO A 472 20.19 -0.31 -14.14
CA PRO A 472 19.49 0.93 -14.41
C PRO A 472 20.31 2.12 -13.93
N ALA A 473 20.24 3.22 -14.67
CA ALA A 473 20.67 4.51 -14.18
C ALA A 473 19.56 5.10 -13.31
N VAL A 474 19.82 5.31 -12.05
CA VAL A 474 18.81 5.82 -11.09
C VAL A 474 18.83 7.34 -10.92
N GLU A 475 19.86 7.98 -11.48
CA GLU A 475 20.06 9.42 -11.47
C GLU A 475 20.29 9.97 -12.88
N PRO A 476 20.01 11.26 -13.11
CA PRO A 476 20.40 11.93 -14.35
C PRO A 476 21.93 11.87 -14.61
N PRO A 477 22.37 12.03 -15.86
CA PRO A 477 23.79 12.10 -16.18
C PRO A 477 24.51 13.22 -15.41
N ALA A 478 25.79 13.02 -15.11
CA ALA A 478 26.61 14.00 -14.42
C ALA A 478 26.61 15.36 -15.15
N GLY A 479 26.32 16.43 -14.44
CA GLY A 479 26.21 17.78 -14.98
C GLY A 479 24.88 18.13 -15.63
N ALA A 480 23.88 17.27 -15.53
CA ALA A 480 22.51 17.58 -15.95
C ALA A 480 21.93 18.72 -15.10
N VAL A 481 21.11 19.55 -15.71
CA VAL A 481 20.30 20.55 -14.99
C VAL A 481 19.15 19.82 -14.32
N ILE A 482 19.03 19.95 -13.01
CA ILE A 482 17.96 19.34 -12.22
C ILE A 482 17.07 20.44 -11.66
N VAL A 483 15.78 20.28 -11.81
CA VAL A 483 14.75 21.22 -11.37
C VAL A 483 13.83 20.48 -10.39
N ASP A 484 13.62 21.09 -9.23
CA ASP A 484 12.67 20.58 -8.25
C ASP A 484 11.24 20.85 -8.72
N LEU A 485 10.50 19.77 -9.01
CA LEU A 485 9.13 19.87 -9.50
C LEU A 485 8.18 20.44 -8.45
N MET A 486 8.35 20.04 -7.18
CA MET A 486 7.47 20.51 -6.11
C MET A 486 7.65 22.01 -5.85
N GLY A 487 8.90 22.51 -5.86
CA GLY A 487 9.17 23.93 -5.77
C GLY A 487 8.52 24.73 -6.90
N LEU A 488 8.54 24.19 -8.13
CA LEU A 488 7.86 24.85 -9.26
C LEU A 488 6.32 24.89 -9.10
N ILE A 489 5.72 23.85 -8.55
CA ILE A 489 4.28 23.80 -8.31
C ILE A 489 3.88 24.77 -7.20
N GLU A 490 4.65 24.82 -6.12
CA GLU A 490 4.43 25.75 -4.99
C GLU A 490 4.56 27.20 -5.43
N ASP A 491 5.61 27.54 -6.20
CA ASP A 491 5.81 28.89 -6.75
C ASP A 491 4.69 29.28 -7.72
N GLY A 492 4.21 28.34 -8.53
CA GLY A 492 3.08 28.56 -9.45
C GLY A 492 1.77 28.84 -8.72
N LEU A 493 1.46 28.05 -7.69
CA LEU A 493 0.26 28.24 -6.86
C LEU A 493 0.32 29.55 -6.06
N ALA A 494 1.50 29.95 -5.56
CA ALA A 494 1.70 31.20 -4.86
C ALA A 494 1.47 32.40 -5.79
N ALA A 495 1.95 32.34 -7.04
CA ALA A 495 1.75 33.37 -8.05
C ALA A 495 0.28 33.52 -8.46
N GLU A 496 -0.49 32.43 -8.56
CA GLU A 496 -1.93 32.48 -8.82
C GLU A 496 -2.71 33.07 -7.63
N ALA A 497 -2.31 32.76 -6.40
CA ALA A 497 -2.96 33.28 -5.20
C ALA A 497 -2.79 34.81 -5.05
N GLU A 498 -1.66 35.38 -5.50
CA GLU A 498 -1.44 36.84 -5.51
C GLU A 498 -2.27 37.57 -6.58
N THR A 499 -2.76 36.88 -7.60
CA THR A 499 -3.55 37.47 -8.68
C THR A 499 -5.06 37.50 -8.43
N VAL A 500 -5.55 36.83 -7.38
CA VAL A 500 -6.96 36.88 -6.98
C VAL A 500 -7.20 38.12 -6.12
N PRO A 501 -7.95 39.14 -6.58
CA PRO A 501 -8.26 40.30 -5.76
C PRO A 501 -9.08 39.85 -4.54
N ALA A 502 -8.68 40.32 -3.36
CA ALA A 502 -9.41 40.08 -2.13
C ALA A 502 -10.87 40.55 -2.26
N PRO A 503 -11.86 39.80 -1.71
CA PRO A 503 -13.27 40.06 -1.83
C PRO A 503 -13.72 41.39 -1.20
#